data_186c2a499a3a48adb2825e1c956cf734
#
_entry.id   186c2a499a3a48adb2825e1c956cf734
#
_cell.length_a   1.000
_cell.length_b   1.000
_cell.length_c   1.000
_cell.angle_alpha   90.00
_cell.angle_beta   90.00
_cell.angle_gamma   90.00
#
_symmetry.space_group_name_H-M   'P 1'
#
loop_
_entity.id
_entity.type
_entity.pdbx_description
1 polymer ?
#
loop_
_entity_poly.entity_id
_entity_poly.type
_entity_poly.pdbx_seq_one_letter_code
_entity_poly.pdbx_strand_id
1 'polypeptide(L)'
;MTKVLALAEQVVRLPGAYYHYLQREGSAMNNKNCARNVEILYAFDDILGWFGEHGLREAYRDELTFLAISHLLIAASLRVARIASKSELLGQFSDYMEKNFPDFRENRYLPRLDRNKRLVYRLLLKRRYRVVRLLFRIKDGR
;
A
#
# COMPACT_ATOMS: atom_id res chain seq x y z
N MET A 1 -9.82 -8.99 -5.58
CA MET A 1 -10.84 -8.53 -4.62
C MET A 1 -11.40 -7.14 -4.96
N THR A 2 -10.60 -6.09 -5.17
CA THR A 2 -11.06 -4.72 -5.45
C THR A 2 -12.05 -4.63 -6.61
N LYS A 3 -11.77 -5.28 -7.73
CA LYS A 3 -12.64 -5.34 -8.92
C LYS A 3 -14.01 -5.97 -8.61
N VAL A 4 -14.01 -7.08 -7.84
CA VAL A 4 -15.25 -7.76 -7.45
C VAL A 4 -16.12 -6.89 -6.55
N LEU A 5 -15.51 -6.19 -5.59
CA LEU A 5 -16.25 -5.29 -4.70
C LEU A 5 -16.86 -4.08 -5.44
N ALA A 6 -16.22 -3.62 -6.52
CA ALA A 6 -16.74 -2.51 -7.33
C ALA A 6 -17.99 -2.90 -8.15
N LEU A 7 -18.19 -4.20 -8.43
CA LEU A 7 -19.35 -4.73 -9.17
C LEU A 7 -20.42 -5.34 -8.24
N ALA A 8 -20.14 -5.47 -6.94
CA ALA A 8 -21.05 -6.10 -6.01
C ALA A 8 -22.20 -5.15 -5.65
N GLU A 9 -23.44 -5.58 -5.86
CA GLU A 9 -24.64 -4.86 -5.42
C GLU A 9 -24.79 -4.88 -3.88
N GLN A 10 -24.34 -5.98 -3.25
CA GLN A 10 -24.39 -6.13 -1.81
C GLN A 10 -23.12 -6.79 -1.28
N VAL A 11 -22.66 -6.32 -0.12
CA VAL A 11 -21.54 -6.91 0.61
C VAL A 11 -22.02 -7.28 2.02
N VAL A 12 -21.96 -8.57 2.35
CA VAL A 12 -22.36 -9.07 3.67
C VAL A 12 -21.11 -9.50 4.45
N ARG A 13 -21.00 -9.03 5.69
CA ARG A 13 -19.98 -9.48 6.64
C ARG A 13 -20.51 -10.61 7.49
N LEU A 14 -19.88 -11.78 7.39
CA LEU A 14 -20.17 -12.91 8.26
C LEU A 14 -19.36 -12.82 9.56
N PRO A 15 -19.95 -13.11 10.73
CA PRO A 15 -19.29 -12.96 12.04
C PRO A 15 -18.30 -14.07 12.37
N GLY A 16 -18.23 -15.14 11.59
CA GLY A 16 -17.39 -16.32 11.83
C GLY A 16 -16.01 -16.23 11.18
N ALA A 17 -15.04 -16.98 11.71
CA ALA A 17 -13.72 -17.18 11.10
C ALA A 17 -13.78 -18.44 10.22
N TYR A 18 -14.11 -18.26 8.95
CA TYR A 18 -14.28 -19.37 8.00
C TYR A 18 -13.02 -19.72 7.21
N TYR A 19 -11.97 -18.93 7.35
CA TYR A 19 -10.71 -19.09 6.63
C TYR A 19 -9.52 -19.01 7.58
N HIS A 20 -8.69 -20.06 7.60
CA HIS A 20 -7.46 -20.12 8.37
C HIS A 20 -6.26 -19.83 7.47
N TYR A 21 -5.61 -18.70 7.67
CA TYR A 21 -4.39 -18.33 6.95
C TYR A 21 -3.16 -18.88 7.68
N LEU A 22 -2.56 -19.95 7.14
CA LEU A 22 -1.32 -20.53 7.66
C LEU A 22 -0.14 -19.70 7.20
N GLN A 23 0.52 -19.02 8.15
CA GLN A 23 1.80 -18.37 7.89
C GLN A 23 2.93 -19.41 7.92
N ARG A 24 3.57 -19.63 6.77
CA ARG A 24 4.72 -20.52 6.65
C ARG A 24 6.01 -19.71 6.60
N GLU A 25 7.10 -20.25 7.18
CA GLU A 25 8.45 -19.71 6.94
C GLU A 25 8.76 -19.82 5.45
N GLY A 26 9.35 -18.75 4.87
CA GLY A 26 9.63 -18.68 3.43
C GLY A 26 8.44 -18.26 2.55
N SER A 27 7.28 -17.92 3.15
CA SER A 27 6.17 -17.33 2.38
C SER A 27 6.60 -16.01 1.70
N ALA A 28 5.90 -15.63 0.62
CA ALA A 28 6.18 -14.38 -0.12
C ALA A 28 6.20 -13.13 0.79
N MET A 29 5.45 -13.15 1.90
CA MET A 29 5.40 -12.08 2.89
C MET A 29 6.68 -11.97 3.74
N ASN A 30 7.39 -13.10 3.96
CA ASN A 30 8.61 -13.20 4.77
C ASN A 30 9.88 -13.24 3.93
N ASN A 31 9.77 -13.10 2.61
CA ASN A 31 10.91 -13.11 1.71
C ASN A 31 11.73 -11.82 1.87
N LYS A 32 13.04 -11.98 2.15
CA LYS A 32 13.99 -10.87 2.27
C LYS A 32 14.36 -10.24 0.91
N ASN A 33 13.91 -10.81 -0.21
CA ASN A 33 14.14 -10.25 -1.54
C ASN A 33 13.19 -9.08 -1.78
N CYS A 34 13.68 -7.85 -1.64
CA CYS A 34 12.89 -6.64 -1.85
C CYS A 34 12.53 -6.40 -3.34
N ALA A 35 13.22 -7.03 -4.30
CA ALA A 35 12.96 -6.84 -5.73
C ALA A 35 11.53 -7.22 -6.13
N ARG A 36 10.96 -8.27 -5.52
CA ARG A 36 9.57 -8.68 -5.78
C ARG A 36 8.51 -7.64 -5.39
N ASN A 37 8.88 -6.66 -4.55
CA ASN A 37 7.92 -5.61 -4.21
C ASN A 37 7.58 -4.69 -5.39
N VAL A 38 8.31 -4.74 -6.50
CA VAL A 38 7.96 -4.05 -7.75
C VAL A 38 6.62 -4.54 -8.32
N GLU A 39 6.26 -5.80 -8.09
CA GLU A 39 5.02 -6.42 -8.59
C GLU A 39 3.76 -5.64 -8.15
N ILE A 40 3.83 -4.88 -7.06
CA ILE A 40 2.72 -4.04 -6.62
C ILE A 40 2.39 -2.93 -7.62
N LEU A 41 3.38 -2.42 -8.35
CA LEU A 41 3.16 -1.40 -9.39
C LEU A 41 2.31 -1.98 -10.52
N TYR A 42 2.66 -3.18 -11.00
CA TYR A 42 1.87 -3.89 -12.02
C TYR A 42 0.45 -4.20 -11.55
N ALA A 43 0.29 -4.56 -10.27
CA ALA A 43 -1.02 -4.80 -9.70
C ALA A 43 -1.88 -3.51 -9.68
N PHE A 44 -1.28 -2.36 -9.41
CA PHE A 44 -1.98 -1.09 -9.48
C PHE A 44 -2.28 -0.66 -10.92
N ASP A 45 -1.36 -0.89 -11.87
CA ASP A 45 -1.62 -0.65 -13.29
C ASP A 45 -2.82 -1.47 -13.79
N ASP A 46 -2.89 -2.76 -13.41
CA ASP A 46 -4.02 -3.64 -13.73
C ASP A 46 -5.34 -3.15 -13.10
N ILE A 47 -5.31 -2.70 -11.85
CA ILE A 47 -6.48 -2.12 -11.17
C ILE A 47 -6.93 -0.85 -11.88
N LEU A 48 -6.02 0.09 -12.10
CA LEU A 48 -6.35 1.39 -12.71
C LEU A 48 -6.83 1.25 -14.16
N GLY A 49 -6.22 0.34 -14.92
CA GLY A 49 -6.65 0.01 -16.27
C GLY A 49 -8.08 -0.53 -16.27
N TRP A 50 -8.36 -1.53 -15.45
CA TRP A 50 -9.69 -2.11 -15.35
C TRP A 50 -10.77 -1.09 -14.95
N PHE A 51 -10.50 -0.24 -13.94
CA PHE A 51 -11.43 0.81 -13.51
C PHE A 51 -11.64 1.87 -14.62
N GLY A 52 -10.59 2.15 -15.40
CA GLY A 52 -10.68 3.04 -16.58
C GLY A 52 -11.57 2.46 -17.67
N GLU A 53 -11.35 1.20 -18.05
CA GLU A 53 -12.13 0.49 -19.09
C GLU A 53 -13.62 0.39 -18.75
N HIS A 54 -13.96 0.32 -17.45
CA HIS A 54 -15.35 0.26 -16.99
C HIS A 54 -15.97 1.62 -16.64
N GLY A 55 -15.26 2.72 -16.91
CA GLY A 55 -15.75 4.08 -16.62
C GLY A 55 -15.90 4.41 -15.12
N LEU A 56 -15.29 3.59 -14.24
CA LEU A 56 -15.45 3.70 -12.80
C LEU A 56 -14.32 4.49 -12.11
N ARG A 57 -13.28 4.88 -12.84
CA ARG A 57 -12.08 5.51 -12.27
C ARG A 57 -12.38 6.80 -11.51
N GLU A 58 -13.22 7.67 -12.05
CA GLU A 58 -13.59 8.93 -11.39
C GLU A 58 -14.52 8.69 -10.21
N ALA A 59 -15.49 7.79 -10.34
CA ALA A 59 -16.42 7.47 -9.26
C ALA A 59 -15.72 6.91 -8.01
N TYR A 60 -14.63 6.14 -8.19
CA TYR A 60 -13.84 5.53 -7.12
C TYR A 60 -12.46 6.18 -6.94
N ARG A 61 -12.28 7.41 -7.40
CA ARG A 61 -10.98 8.11 -7.36
C ARG A 61 -10.36 8.15 -5.97
N ASP A 62 -11.15 8.54 -4.98
CA ASP A 62 -10.66 8.67 -3.61
C ASP A 62 -10.35 7.32 -2.96
N GLU A 63 -11.17 6.31 -3.22
CA GLU A 63 -10.99 4.94 -2.73
C GLU A 63 -9.73 4.31 -3.33
N LEU A 64 -9.54 4.43 -4.64
CA LEU A 64 -8.34 3.94 -5.34
C LEU A 64 -7.08 4.66 -4.87
N THR A 65 -7.17 5.97 -4.69
CA THR A 65 -6.07 6.77 -4.13
C THR A 65 -5.74 6.31 -2.71
N PHE A 66 -6.72 6.10 -1.84
CA PHE A 66 -6.48 5.64 -0.47
C PHE A 66 -5.95 4.21 -0.42
N LEU A 67 -6.39 3.35 -1.34
CA LEU A 67 -5.84 2.00 -1.52
C LEU A 67 -4.34 2.08 -1.86
N ALA A 68 -3.96 2.95 -2.80
CA ALA A 68 -2.57 3.18 -3.19
C ALA A 68 -1.73 3.76 -2.03
N ILE A 69 -2.26 4.74 -1.29
CA ILE A 69 -1.61 5.26 -0.08
C ILE A 69 -1.33 4.13 0.92
N SER A 70 -2.32 3.29 1.18
CA SER A 70 -2.25 2.25 2.22
C SER A 70 -1.32 1.10 1.83
N HIS A 71 -1.42 0.60 0.60
CA HIS A 71 -0.74 -0.61 0.16
C HIS A 71 0.58 -0.34 -0.56
N LEU A 72 0.63 0.66 -1.44
CA LEU A 72 1.84 1.00 -2.16
C LEU A 72 2.73 1.93 -1.33
N LEU A 73 2.24 3.14 -1.02
CA LEU A 73 3.06 4.15 -0.37
C LEU A 73 3.46 3.75 1.06
N ILE A 74 2.53 3.22 1.87
CA ILE A 74 2.83 2.84 3.27
C ILE A 74 3.35 1.41 3.34
N ALA A 75 2.55 0.39 3.02
CA ALA A 75 2.88 -0.99 3.33
C ALA A 75 4.08 -1.53 2.52
N ALA A 76 4.12 -1.29 1.19
CA ALA A 76 5.23 -1.73 0.36
C ALA A 76 6.52 -0.96 0.68
N SER A 77 6.44 0.38 0.83
CA SER A 77 7.61 1.17 1.21
C SER A 77 8.17 0.76 2.58
N LEU A 78 7.32 0.43 3.55
CA LEU A 78 7.78 -0.09 4.85
C LEU A 78 8.53 -1.40 4.69
N ARG A 79 8.01 -2.36 3.94
CA ARG A 79 8.69 -3.65 3.70
C ARG A 79 10.06 -3.44 3.07
N VAL A 80 10.13 -2.61 2.03
CA VAL A 80 11.40 -2.31 1.35
C VAL A 80 12.37 -1.55 2.27
N ALA A 81 11.91 -0.51 2.97
CA ALA A 81 12.75 0.30 3.85
C ALA A 81 13.33 -0.48 5.02
N ARG A 82 12.61 -1.48 5.55
CA ARG A 82 13.12 -2.39 6.61
C ARG A 82 14.33 -3.20 6.12
N ILE A 83 14.31 -3.65 4.88
CA ILE A 83 15.37 -4.47 4.28
C ILE A 83 16.48 -3.56 3.73
N ALA A 84 16.12 -2.61 2.87
CA ALA A 84 17.05 -1.77 2.11
C ALA A 84 16.54 -0.32 2.02
N SER A 85 16.87 0.50 3.02
CA SER A 85 16.44 1.92 3.07
C SER A 85 17.03 2.83 1.98
N LYS A 86 17.95 2.31 1.17
CA LYS A 86 18.55 2.98 0.00
C LYS A 86 18.06 2.38 -1.33
N SER A 87 17.07 1.47 -1.31
CA SER A 87 16.54 0.85 -2.52
C SER A 87 15.89 1.89 -3.43
N GLU A 88 16.17 1.82 -4.72
CA GLU A 88 15.56 2.65 -5.76
C GLU A 88 14.04 2.45 -5.85
N LEU A 89 13.53 1.29 -5.46
CA LEU A 89 12.10 1.00 -5.40
C LEU A 89 11.32 2.01 -4.56
N LEU A 90 11.95 2.54 -3.50
CA LEU A 90 11.31 3.56 -2.64
C LEU A 90 11.05 4.86 -3.41
N GLY A 91 11.97 5.23 -4.30
CA GLY A 91 11.78 6.33 -5.24
C GLY A 91 10.67 6.03 -6.24
N GLN A 92 10.73 4.85 -6.89
CA GLN A 92 9.73 4.42 -7.86
C GLN A 92 8.30 4.42 -7.30
N PHE A 93 8.12 3.99 -6.05
CA PHE A 93 6.80 4.03 -5.39
C PHE A 93 6.30 5.47 -5.20
N SER A 94 7.18 6.38 -4.79
CA SER A 94 6.83 7.79 -4.63
C SER A 94 6.49 8.42 -5.98
N ASP A 95 7.31 8.17 -7.01
CA ASP A 95 7.12 8.72 -8.35
C ASP A 95 5.83 8.16 -9.00
N TYR A 96 5.53 6.88 -8.75
CA TYR A 96 4.25 6.28 -9.18
C TYR A 96 3.04 6.97 -8.56
N MET A 97 3.11 7.29 -7.25
CA MET A 97 2.04 8.05 -6.56
C MET A 97 1.85 9.43 -7.17
N GLU A 98 2.93 10.18 -7.37
CA GLU A 98 2.89 11.53 -7.98
C GLU A 98 2.28 11.49 -9.39
N LYS A 99 2.63 10.47 -10.19
CA LYS A 99 2.18 10.33 -11.58
C LYS A 99 0.69 9.95 -11.66
N ASN A 100 0.25 8.96 -10.89
CA ASN A 100 -1.07 8.34 -11.07
C ASN A 100 -2.14 8.89 -10.12
N PHE A 101 -1.73 9.56 -9.03
CA PHE A 101 -2.59 10.10 -7.99
C PHE A 101 -2.10 11.49 -7.52
N PRO A 102 -2.07 12.52 -8.39
CA PRO A 102 -1.43 13.81 -8.09
C PRO A 102 -1.96 14.46 -6.79
N ASP A 103 -3.26 14.32 -6.51
CA ASP A 103 -3.93 14.92 -5.35
C ASP A 103 -3.95 13.99 -4.11
N PHE A 104 -3.10 12.95 -4.08
CA PHE A 104 -3.15 11.95 -3.00
C PHE A 104 -2.90 12.54 -1.60
N ARG A 105 -2.26 13.71 -1.50
CA ARG A 105 -2.02 14.42 -0.24
C ARG A 105 -3.27 15.04 0.35
N GLU A 106 -4.31 15.23 -0.45
CA GLU A 106 -5.59 15.86 -0.07
C GLU A 106 -6.72 14.83 0.04
N ASN A 107 -6.39 13.53 -0.06
CA ASN A 107 -7.38 12.47 -0.03
C ASN A 107 -8.21 12.51 1.26
N ARG A 108 -9.55 12.51 1.10
CA ARG A 108 -10.53 12.61 2.21
C ARG A 108 -10.45 11.48 3.24
N TYR A 109 -9.81 10.36 2.90
CA TYR A 109 -9.67 9.21 3.80
C TYR A 109 -8.37 9.23 4.63
N LEU A 110 -7.47 10.18 4.45
CA LEU A 110 -6.25 10.31 5.26
C LEU A 110 -6.52 10.35 6.78
N PRO A 111 -7.61 10.99 7.28
CA PRO A 111 -7.96 10.95 8.70
C PRO A 111 -8.23 9.54 9.25
N ARG A 112 -8.54 8.56 8.40
CA ARG A 112 -8.74 7.14 8.81
C ARG A 112 -7.44 6.40 9.11
N LEU A 113 -6.28 6.97 8.75
CA LEU A 113 -4.99 6.40 9.11
C LEU A 113 -4.79 6.50 10.64
N ASP A 114 -4.41 5.39 11.26
CA ASP A 114 -4.00 5.40 12.67
C ASP A 114 -2.75 6.27 12.89
N ARG A 115 -2.47 6.63 14.16
CA ARG A 115 -1.36 7.53 14.52
C ARG A 115 -0.01 7.05 13.96
N ASN A 116 0.25 5.74 14.00
CA ASN A 116 1.52 5.16 13.55
C ASN A 116 1.64 5.24 12.02
N LYS A 117 0.58 4.85 11.30
CA LYS A 117 0.54 4.96 9.83
C LYS A 117 0.65 6.41 9.38
N ARG A 118 0.02 7.35 10.08
CA ARG A 118 0.11 8.78 9.78
C ARG A 118 1.53 9.32 9.96
N LEU A 119 2.23 8.89 11.03
CA LEU A 119 3.64 9.25 11.22
C LEU A 119 4.51 8.71 10.07
N VAL A 120 4.35 7.42 9.77
CA VAL A 120 5.07 6.78 8.67
C VAL A 120 4.78 7.47 7.34
N TYR A 121 3.53 7.73 7.03
CA TYR A 121 3.12 8.46 5.83
C TYR A 121 3.85 9.80 5.69
N ARG A 122 3.89 10.61 6.77
CA ARG A 122 4.63 11.90 6.76
C ARG A 122 6.13 11.74 6.53
N LEU A 123 6.74 10.68 7.06
CA LEU A 123 8.16 10.40 6.84
C LEU A 123 8.44 9.95 5.41
N LEU A 124 7.55 9.16 4.83
CA LEU A 124 7.64 8.69 3.44
C LEU A 124 7.49 9.86 2.46
N LEU A 125 6.55 10.78 2.69
CA LEU A 125 6.42 12.01 1.89
C LEU A 125 7.69 12.84 1.86
N LYS A 126 8.44 12.86 2.98
CA LYS A 126 9.73 13.56 3.09
C LYS A 126 10.91 12.68 2.64
N ARG A 127 10.66 11.53 2.04
CA ARG A 127 11.66 10.53 1.60
C ARG A 127 12.67 10.15 2.72
N ARG A 128 12.25 10.23 4.00
CA ARG A 128 13.10 9.93 5.17
C ARG A 128 13.14 8.43 5.49
N TYR A 129 13.46 7.62 4.52
CA TYR A 129 13.43 6.14 4.61
C TYR A 129 14.36 5.57 5.69
N ARG A 130 15.51 6.24 5.97
CA ARG A 130 16.43 5.82 7.03
C ARG A 130 15.81 5.96 8.42
N VAL A 131 15.03 7.03 8.64
CA VAL A 131 14.30 7.26 9.90
C VAL A 131 13.20 6.20 10.06
N VAL A 132 12.46 5.90 8.98
CA VAL A 132 11.45 4.84 8.96
C VAL A 132 12.09 3.51 9.38
N ARG A 133 13.24 3.13 8.80
CA ARG A 133 13.97 1.91 9.16
C ARG A 133 14.36 1.89 10.64
N LEU A 134 14.86 3.00 11.18
CA LEU A 134 15.28 3.10 12.58
C LEU A 134 14.10 2.89 13.54
N LEU A 135 12.95 3.51 13.28
CA LEU A 135 11.74 3.33 14.11
C LEU A 135 11.31 1.86 14.22
N PHE A 136 11.43 1.10 13.12
CA PHE A 136 11.10 -0.32 13.14
C PHE A 136 12.14 -1.16 13.86
N ARG A 137 13.44 -0.86 13.75
CA ARG A 137 14.48 -1.57 14.50
C ARG A 137 14.29 -1.45 16.01
N ILE A 138 13.89 -0.28 16.50
CA ILE A 138 13.59 -0.04 17.91
C ILE A 138 12.37 -0.86 18.35
N LYS A 139 11.35 -0.99 17.51
CA LYS A 139 10.13 -1.75 17.80
C LYS A 139 10.36 -3.27 17.77
N ASP A 140 11.16 -3.75 16.83
CA ASP A 140 11.45 -5.19 16.65
C ASP A 140 12.52 -5.69 17.67
N GLY A 141 13.28 -4.80 18.31
CA GLY A 141 14.29 -5.10 19.32
C GLY A 141 13.76 -5.14 20.77
N ARG A 142 12.44 -5.09 20.93
CA ARG A 142 11.71 -5.39 22.18
C ARG A 142 11.00 -6.72 22.04
#